data_c2b785c6559611d9275aeeb078978bb0
#
_entry.id   c2b785c6559611d9275aeeb078978bb0
#
_cell.length_a   1.000
_cell.length_b   1.000
_cell.length_c   1.000
_cell.angle_alpha   90.00
_cell.angle_beta   90.00
_cell.angle_gamma   90.00
#
_symmetry.space_group_name_H-M   'P 1'
#
loop_
_entity.id
_entity.type
_entity.pdbx_description
1 polymer ?
#
loop_
_entity_poly.entity_id
_entity_poly.type
_entity_poly.pdbx_seq_one_letter_code
_entity_poly.pdbx_strand_id
1 'polypeptide(L)'
;MKIRSCGLVLATSILLASCVAPDTRHHLVISVPEQRMAVLDNGAVIATYPVSTSKFAIGDAPGSNGTPLGELEIAEKIGGSAPTGAVFKDRRRTGEVIQPDAPGRDPIVTRILWLRGLESQNANAYRRFIYIHGTPEERNIGRPASFGCIRMRSTDVIQLYDIVGPQAKVTIANAPLEVLLPSATPAATAQ
;
A
#
# COMPACT_ATOMS: atom_id res chain seq x y z
N MET A 1 -49.68 6.09 -51.81
CA MET A 1 -49.45 5.69 -50.44
C MET A 1 -47.96 5.42 -50.31
N LYS A 2 -47.16 6.38 -49.72
CA LYS A 2 -45.69 6.29 -49.58
C LYS A 2 -45.34 5.83 -48.16
N ILE A 3 -44.80 4.62 -48.04
CA ILE A 3 -44.34 4.06 -46.77
C ILE A 3 -42.94 4.61 -46.52
N ARG A 4 -42.81 5.41 -45.44
CA ARG A 4 -41.50 5.87 -44.94
C ARG A 4 -40.92 4.82 -44.02
N SER A 5 -39.85 4.20 -44.47
CA SER A 5 -39.05 3.27 -43.66
C SER A 5 -38.22 4.07 -42.63
N CYS A 6 -38.51 3.89 -41.35
CA CYS A 6 -37.77 4.51 -40.26
C CYS A 6 -36.64 3.54 -39.88
N GLY A 7 -35.39 3.85 -40.25
CA GLY A 7 -34.24 3.07 -39.89
C GLY A 7 -33.82 3.33 -38.43
N LEU A 8 -33.92 2.31 -37.60
CA LEU A 8 -33.47 2.33 -36.20
C LEU A 8 -31.95 2.16 -36.18
N VAL A 9 -31.20 3.23 -35.88
CA VAL A 9 -29.76 3.19 -35.68
C VAL A 9 -29.51 2.70 -34.25
N LEU A 10 -29.04 1.47 -34.12
CA LEU A 10 -28.60 0.90 -32.83
C LEU A 10 -27.21 1.40 -32.51
N ALA A 11 -27.10 2.36 -31.60
CA ALA A 11 -25.81 2.84 -31.09
C ALA A 11 -25.23 1.83 -30.09
N THR A 12 -24.24 1.07 -30.52
CA THR A 12 -23.49 0.14 -29.65
C THR A 12 -22.47 0.92 -28.83
N SER A 13 -22.77 1.17 -27.54
CA SER A 13 -21.84 1.78 -26.60
C SER A 13 -20.76 0.76 -26.22
N ILE A 14 -19.56 0.95 -26.73
CA ILE A 14 -18.38 0.17 -26.33
C ILE A 14 -17.92 0.70 -24.96
N LEU A 15 -18.16 -0.06 -23.91
CA LEU A 15 -17.59 0.16 -22.58
C LEU A 15 -16.09 -0.21 -22.64
N LEU A 16 -15.24 0.79 -22.77
CA LEU A 16 -13.78 0.62 -22.57
C LEU A 16 -13.53 0.37 -21.08
N ALA A 17 -13.41 -0.88 -20.68
CA ALA A 17 -12.86 -1.23 -19.39
C ALA A 17 -11.39 -0.79 -19.36
N SER A 18 -11.08 0.28 -18.63
CA SER A 18 -9.71 0.72 -18.38
C SER A 18 -9.02 -0.33 -17.49
N CYS A 19 -8.35 -1.30 -18.10
CA CYS A 19 -7.44 -2.18 -17.39
C CYS A 19 -6.22 -1.37 -16.98
N VAL A 20 -6.10 -1.08 -15.69
CA VAL A 20 -4.85 -0.51 -15.15
C VAL A 20 -3.77 -1.58 -15.29
N ALA A 21 -2.67 -1.25 -15.99
CA ALA A 21 -1.55 -2.18 -16.17
C ALA A 21 -0.92 -2.52 -14.80
N PRO A 22 -0.49 -3.78 -14.59
CA PRO A 22 0.21 -4.17 -13.37
C PRO A 22 1.54 -3.44 -13.24
N ASP A 23 1.87 -3.05 -12.01
CA ASP A 23 3.17 -2.46 -11.70
C ASP A 23 4.20 -3.57 -11.47
N THR A 24 5.01 -3.83 -12.49
CA THR A 24 6.08 -4.83 -12.44
C THR A 24 7.45 -4.23 -12.13
N ARG A 25 7.55 -2.91 -11.99
CA ARG A 25 8.80 -2.18 -11.78
C ARG A 25 9.12 -2.00 -10.31
N HIS A 26 8.10 -1.68 -9.50
CA HIS A 26 8.29 -1.30 -8.11
C HIS A 26 8.21 -2.51 -7.17
N HIS A 27 9.09 -2.48 -6.19
CA HIS A 27 9.15 -3.47 -5.13
C HIS A 27 9.35 -2.76 -3.79
N LEU A 28 8.45 -2.99 -2.84
CA LEU A 28 8.55 -2.49 -1.48
C LEU A 28 9.17 -3.57 -0.60
N VAL A 29 10.23 -3.24 0.11
CA VAL A 29 10.88 -4.15 1.06
C VAL A 29 10.78 -3.56 2.45
N ILE A 30 10.12 -4.27 3.37
CA ILE A 30 9.81 -3.81 4.72
C ILE A 30 10.55 -4.67 5.74
N SER A 31 11.45 -4.03 6.49
CA SER A 31 12.13 -4.60 7.64
C SER A 31 11.30 -4.37 8.90
N VAL A 32 10.80 -5.45 9.50
CA VAL A 32 10.07 -5.37 10.77
C VAL A 32 11.00 -4.95 11.92
N PRO A 33 12.22 -5.49 12.10
CA PRO A 33 13.08 -5.07 13.20
C PRO A 33 13.56 -3.60 13.09
N GLU A 34 13.75 -3.09 11.87
CA GLU A 34 14.21 -1.69 11.69
C GLU A 34 13.05 -0.70 11.57
N GLN A 35 11.80 -1.16 11.47
CA GLN A 35 10.62 -0.32 11.24
C GLN A 35 10.83 0.63 10.05
N ARG A 36 11.38 0.09 8.97
CA ARG A 36 11.74 0.83 7.75
C ARG A 36 11.27 0.08 6.52
N MET A 37 10.93 0.85 5.50
CA MET A 37 10.58 0.37 4.17
C MET A 37 11.51 1.00 3.15
N ALA A 38 12.09 0.19 2.26
CA ALA A 38 12.74 0.64 1.04
C ALA A 38 11.79 0.44 -0.15
N VAL A 39 11.81 1.37 -1.09
CA VAL A 39 11.11 1.29 -2.37
C VAL A 39 12.15 1.15 -3.47
N LEU A 40 12.02 0.11 -4.27
CA LEU A 40 12.90 -0.16 -5.39
C LEU A 40 12.15 0.10 -6.71
N ASP A 41 12.85 0.65 -7.68
CA ASP A 41 12.46 0.70 -9.10
C ASP A 41 13.46 -0.11 -9.92
N ASN A 42 13.01 -1.19 -10.56
CA ASN A 42 13.87 -2.11 -11.31
C ASN A 42 15.11 -2.57 -10.51
N GLY A 43 14.95 -2.81 -9.21
CA GLY A 43 16.01 -3.27 -8.30
C GLY A 43 16.87 -2.17 -7.68
N ALA A 44 16.76 -0.93 -8.12
CA ALA A 44 17.47 0.22 -7.51
C ALA A 44 16.63 0.86 -6.40
N VAL A 45 17.18 1.11 -5.22
CA VAL A 45 16.49 1.82 -4.15
C VAL A 45 16.31 3.28 -4.53
N ILE A 46 15.06 3.72 -4.61
CA ILE A 46 14.68 5.10 -4.97
C ILE A 46 14.15 5.92 -3.80
N ALA A 47 13.66 5.26 -2.75
CA ALA A 47 13.17 5.93 -1.55
C ALA A 47 13.26 5.01 -0.33
N THR A 48 13.30 5.61 0.86
CA THR A 48 13.23 4.88 2.14
C THR A 48 12.33 5.65 3.09
N TYR A 49 11.42 4.94 3.77
CA TYR A 49 10.47 5.53 4.70
C TYR A 49 10.53 4.84 6.07
N PRO A 50 10.42 5.56 7.18
CA PRO A 50 10.10 4.97 8.47
C PRO A 50 8.64 4.51 8.45
N VAL A 51 8.39 3.35 9.03
CA VAL A 51 7.04 2.76 9.13
C VAL A 51 6.74 2.34 10.56
N SER A 52 5.53 1.86 10.80
CA SER A 52 5.15 1.24 12.07
C SER A 52 4.36 -0.04 11.80
N THR A 53 4.90 -1.17 12.24
CA THR A 53 4.25 -2.48 12.13
C THR A 53 3.57 -2.87 13.45
N SER A 54 3.06 -4.09 13.56
CA SER A 54 2.35 -4.57 14.74
C SER A 54 3.20 -4.49 16.03
N LYS A 55 2.57 -4.02 17.11
CA LYS A 55 3.12 -4.08 18.47
C LYS A 55 2.87 -5.42 19.18
N PHE A 56 2.10 -6.32 18.58
CA PHE A 56 1.69 -7.58 19.20
C PHE A 56 2.51 -8.77 18.72
N ALA A 57 2.57 -8.96 17.39
CA ALA A 57 3.19 -10.14 16.79
C ALA A 57 3.55 -9.94 15.31
N ILE A 58 4.30 -10.87 14.78
CA ILE A 58 4.41 -11.15 13.34
C ILE A 58 3.55 -12.38 13.02
N GLY A 59 3.00 -12.45 11.82
CA GLY A 59 2.20 -13.57 11.33
C GLY A 59 0.81 -13.16 10.84
N ASP A 60 0.10 -14.15 10.27
CA ASP A 60 -1.14 -13.93 9.54
C ASP A 60 -2.36 -14.69 10.13
N ALA A 61 -2.25 -15.24 11.33
CA ALA A 61 -3.38 -15.90 11.97
C ALA A 61 -4.54 -14.92 12.20
N PRO A 62 -5.79 -15.28 11.88
CA PRO A 62 -6.96 -14.45 12.17
C PRO A 62 -7.02 -14.07 13.67
N GLY A 63 -7.26 -12.79 13.96
CA GLY A 63 -7.34 -12.27 15.33
C GLY A 63 -6.00 -12.04 16.04
N SER A 64 -4.86 -12.40 15.45
CA SER A 64 -3.53 -12.24 16.06
C SER A 64 -3.09 -10.77 16.19
N ASN A 65 -3.68 -9.84 15.44
CA ASN A 65 -3.18 -8.48 15.25
C ASN A 65 -1.71 -8.43 14.75
N GLY A 66 -1.18 -9.53 14.22
CA GLY A 66 0.18 -9.64 13.72
C GLY A 66 0.34 -9.02 12.34
N THR A 67 1.55 -8.52 12.04
CA THR A 67 1.94 -8.15 10.67
C THR A 67 2.38 -9.42 9.93
N PRO A 68 1.76 -9.76 8.77
CA PRO A 68 2.15 -10.92 7.98
C PRO A 68 3.56 -10.74 7.41
N LEU A 69 4.29 -11.85 7.29
CA LEU A 69 5.60 -11.90 6.63
C LEU A 69 5.49 -12.55 5.26
N GLY A 70 6.53 -12.37 4.44
CA GLY A 70 6.70 -13.01 3.13
C GLY A 70 6.32 -12.09 1.97
N GLU A 71 5.98 -12.68 0.84
CA GLU A 71 5.66 -11.98 -0.40
C GLU A 71 4.17 -11.63 -0.47
N LEU A 72 3.89 -10.37 -0.70
CA LEU A 72 2.57 -9.81 -0.90
C LEU A 72 2.58 -8.94 -2.16
N GLU A 73 1.41 -8.41 -2.53
CA GLU A 73 1.25 -7.39 -3.57
C GLU A 73 0.25 -6.32 -3.15
N ILE A 74 0.30 -5.17 -3.79
CA ILE A 74 -0.73 -4.13 -3.67
C ILE A 74 -1.93 -4.57 -4.49
N ALA A 75 -2.98 -5.07 -3.84
CA ALA A 75 -4.22 -5.48 -4.51
C ALA A 75 -5.07 -4.29 -4.93
N GLU A 76 -5.17 -3.27 -4.08
CA GLU A 76 -6.00 -2.09 -4.33
C GLU A 76 -5.37 -0.82 -3.76
N LYS A 77 -5.64 0.30 -4.42
CA LYS A 77 -5.24 1.65 -4.01
C LYS A 77 -6.48 2.51 -3.80
N ILE A 78 -6.61 3.12 -2.61
CA ILE A 78 -7.80 3.89 -2.22
C ILE A 78 -7.38 5.25 -1.69
N GLY A 79 -8.11 6.31 -2.12
CA GLY A 79 -7.93 7.65 -1.58
C GLY A 79 -7.06 8.59 -2.43
N GLY A 80 -6.80 8.29 -3.71
CA GLY A 80 -5.92 9.10 -4.57
C GLY A 80 -6.22 10.60 -4.58
N SER A 81 -7.49 10.99 -4.54
CA SER A 81 -7.93 12.40 -4.50
C SER A 81 -8.27 12.90 -3.10
N ALA A 82 -8.04 12.12 -2.05
CA ALA A 82 -8.39 12.52 -0.70
C ALA A 82 -7.39 13.57 -0.17
N PRO A 83 -7.82 14.59 0.59
CA PRO A 83 -6.90 15.49 1.26
C PRO A 83 -6.08 14.76 2.33
N THR A 84 -4.91 15.32 2.66
CA THR A 84 -4.09 14.84 3.78
C THR A 84 -4.91 14.80 5.06
N GLY A 85 -4.81 13.71 5.83
CA GLY A 85 -5.58 13.52 7.06
C GLY A 85 -7.03 13.09 6.87
N ALA A 86 -7.51 12.92 5.61
CA ALA A 86 -8.87 12.42 5.35
C ALA A 86 -9.08 11.04 5.99
N VAL A 87 -10.11 10.93 6.83
CA VAL A 87 -10.43 9.71 7.56
C VAL A 87 -11.18 8.70 6.68
N PHE A 88 -10.77 7.44 6.78
CA PHE A 88 -11.45 6.31 6.15
C PHE A 88 -12.04 5.37 7.18
N LYS A 89 -13.28 4.94 6.92
CA LYS A 89 -13.97 3.84 7.61
C LYS A 89 -14.50 2.89 6.55
N ASP A 90 -14.25 1.60 6.71
CA ASP A 90 -14.63 0.58 5.72
C ASP A 90 -14.18 0.93 4.28
N ARG A 91 -12.97 1.50 4.16
CA ARG A 91 -12.33 1.94 2.90
C ARG A 91 -13.05 3.08 2.17
N ARG A 92 -13.98 3.76 2.85
CA ARG A 92 -14.72 4.92 2.33
C ARG A 92 -14.39 6.16 3.14
N ARG A 93 -14.27 7.31 2.48
CA ARG A 93 -14.08 8.58 3.16
C ARG A 93 -15.31 8.91 4.02
N THR A 94 -15.04 9.35 5.25
CA THR A 94 -16.10 9.79 6.18
C THR A 94 -16.46 11.27 6.03
N GLY A 95 -15.63 12.05 5.34
CA GLY A 95 -15.72 13.52 5.27
C GLY A 95 -14.87 14.23 6.33
N GLU A 96 -14.45 13.52 7.37
CA GLU A 96 -13.59 14.06 8.42
C GLU A 96 -12.14 14.18 7.97
N VAL A 97 -11.41 15.15 8.53
CA VAL A 97 -9.96 15.35 8.36
C VAL A 97 -9.33 15.50 9.74
N ILE A 98 -8.31 14.72 10.06
CA ILE A 98 -7.56 14.76 11.32
C ILE A 98 -6.14 15.21 11.05
N GLN A 99 -5.67 16.17 11.85
CA GLN A 99 -4.28 16.63 11.77
C GLN A 99 -3.32 15.62 12.40
N PRO A 100 -2.05 15.58 11.96
CA PRO A 100 -1.03 14.78 12.61
C PRO A 100 -0.95 15.07 14.12
N ASP A 101 -0.79 14.01 14.88
CA ASP A 101 -0.67 14.01 16.35
C ASP A 101 -1.83 14.66 17.11
N ALA A 102 -2.99 14.83 16.45
CA ALA A 102 -4.21 15.22 17.14
C ALA A 102 -4.57 14.21 18.24
N PRO A 103 -4.99 14.67 19.42
CA PRO A 103 -5.34 13.76 20.52
C PRO A 103 -6.60 12.96 20.19
N GLY A 104 -6.68 11.76 20.75
CA GLY A 104 -7.87 10.91 20.67
C GLY A 104 -7.64 9.59 19.95
N ARG A 105 -8.40 9.32 18.90
CA ARG A 105 -8.40 8.04 18.19
C ARG A 105 -7.36 8.00 17.04
N ASP A 106 -7.03 6.78 16.63
CA ASP A 106 -6.09 6.50 15.56
C ASP A 106 -6.77 5.79 14.37
N PRO A 107 -7.59 6.50 13.57
CA PRO A 107 -8.20 5.93 12.38
C PRO A 107 -7.20 5.82 11.24
N ILE A 108 -7.56 5.07 10.22
CA ILE A 108 -6.88 5.08 8.92
C ILE A 108 -7.10 6.44 8.27
N VAL A 109 -6.03 7.10 7.83
CA VAL A 109 -6.10 8.40 7.18
C VAL A 109 -5.33 8.46 5.85
N THR A 110 -5.60 9.45 5.05
CA THR A 110 -4.85 9.93 3.89
C THR A 110 -4.89 9.01 2.67
N ARG A 111 -4.33 7.80 2.75
CA ARG A 111 -4.24 6.81 1.67
C ARG A 111 -4.32 5.40 2.23
N ILE A 112 -4.79 4.47 1.40
CA ILE A 112 -4.77 3.04 1.67
C ILE A 112 -4.17 2.31 0.45
N LEU A 113 -3.17 1.48 0.71
CA LEU A 113 -2.65 0.47 -0.19
C LEU A 113 -3.01 -0.88 0.44
N TRP A 114 -3.98 -1.59 -0.13
CA TRP A 114 -4.50 -2.84 0.44
C TRP A 114 -3.65 -4.01 -0.05
N LEU A 115 -3.14 -4.81 0.88
CA LEU A 115 -2.21 -5.89 0.58
C LEU A 115 -2.95 -7.23 0.45
N ARG A 116 -2.48 -8.06 -0.51
CA ARG A 116 -2.85 -9.46 -0.67
C ARG A 116 -1.61 -10.32 -0.55
N GLY A 117 -1.70 -11.39 0.25
CA GLY A 117 -0.63 -12.38 0.37
C GLY A 117 -0.55 -13.25 -0.87
N LEU A 118 0.67 -13.61 -1.25
CA LEU A 118 0.97 -14.47 -2.39
C LEU A 118 1.42 -15.86 -1.96
N GLU A 119 1.56 -16.12 -0.66
CA GLU A 119 2.04 -17.35 -0.08
C GLU A 119 1.07 -17.91 0.96
N SER A 120 1.17 -19.20 1.27
CA SER A 120 0.25 -19.86 2.23
C SER A 120 0.30 -19.23 3.62
N GLN A 121 1.50 -18.80 4.10
CA GLN A 121 1.68 -18.20 5.43
C GLN A 121 1.11 -16.78 5.56
N ASN A 122 0.73 -16.12 4.46
CA ASN A 122 0.15 -14.78 4.46
C ASN A 122 -1.18 -14.68 3.68
N ALA A 123 -1.81 -15.82 3.37
CA ALA A 123 -3.02 -15.91 2.55
C ALA A 123 -4.24 -15.18 3.15
N ASN A 124 -4.23 -14.89 4.46
CA ASN A 124 -5.31 -14.16 5.12
C ASN A 124 -5.15 -12.64 5.08
N ALA A 125 -3.99 -12.11 4.67
CA ALA A 125 -3.68 -10.68 4.73
C ALA A 125 -4.78 -9.81 4.12
N TYR A 126 -5.31 -10.17 2.95
CA TYR A 126 -6.39 -9.43 2.31
C TYR A 126 -7.69 -9.46 3.13
N ARG A 127 -8.10 -10.61 3.63
CA ARG A 127 -9.31 -10.75 4.44
C ARG A 127 -9.19 -10.13 5.82
N ARG A 128 -7.97 -10.04 6.35
CA ARG A 128 -7.63 -9.37 7.61
C ARG A 128 -7.48 -7.86 7.46
N PHE A 129 -7.68 -7.31 6.25
CA PHE A 129 -7.56 -5.89 5.99
C PHE A 129 -6.17 -5.32 6.33
N ILE A 130 -5.12 -6.04 5.91
CA ILE A 130 -3.75 -5.56 6.06
C ILE A 130 -3.48 -4.49 5.01
N TYR A 131 -3.16 -3.29 5.49
CA TYR A 131 -2.91 -2.10 4.67
C TYR A 131 -1.54 -1.51 4.92
N ILE A 132 -1.02 -0.79 3.93
CA ILE A 132 -0.10 0.31 4.13
C ILE A 132 -0.96 1.57 4.10
N HIS A 133 -0.92 2.40 5.15
CA HIS A 133 -1.82 3.56 5.26
C HIS A 133 -1.26 4.68 6.12
N GLY A 134 -1.81 5.89 5.96
CA GLY A 134 -1.49 7.01 6.85
C GLY A 134 -2.14 6.87 8.23
N THR A 135 -1.47 7.39 9.25
CA THR A 135 -1.96 7.47 10.63
C THR A 135 -1.91 8.90 11.13
N PRO A 136 -2.86 9.36 11.97
CA PRO A 136 -2.68 10.61 12.71
C PRO A 136 -1.64 10.50 13.83
N GLU A 137 -1.34 9.30 14.34
CA GLU A 137 -0.31 9.09 15.38
C GLU A 137 1.11 9.07 14.80
N GLU A 138 1.52 10.14 14.10
CA GLU A 138 2.80 10.19 13.39
C GLU A 138 4.02 10.12 14.32
N ARG A 139 3.89 10.54 15.58
CA ARG A 139 4.90 10.37 16.65
C ARG A 139 5.26 8.91 16.94
N ASN A 140 4.41 7.96 16.53
CA ASN A 140 4.63 6.53 16.72
C ASN A 140 5.34 5.86 15.53
N ILE A 141 5.57 6.57 14.44
CA ILE A 141 6.30 6.03 13.28
C ILE A 141 7.77 5.79 13.65
N GLY A 142 8.31 4.66 13.18
CA GLY A 142 9.66 4.19 13.51
C GLY A 142 9.71 3.22 14.69
N ARG A 143 8.56 2.84 15.27
CA ARG A 143 8.45 1.82 16.33
C ARG A 143 7.20 0.95 16.15
N PRO A 144 7.18 -0.29 16.67
CA PRO A 144 5.99 -1.13 16.61
C PRO A 144 4.83 -0.49 17.38
N ALA A 145 3.72 -0.17 16.69
CA ALA A 145 2.56 0.49 17.31
C ALA A 145 1.23 0.08 16.68
N SER A 146 1.21 -0.63 15.54
CA SER A 146 -0.03 -0.97 14.83
C SER A 146 -0.71 -2.23 15.38
N PHE A 147 -1.84 -2.58 14.78
CA PHE A 147 -2.61 -3.79 15.00
C PHE A 147 -2.54 -4.74 13.77
N GLY A 148 -1.39 -4.75 13.09
CA GLY A 148 -1.12 -5.62 11.95
C GLY A 148 -0.82 -4.88 10.65
N CYS A 149 -1.40 -3.72 10.43
CA CYS A 149 -1.13 -2.86 9.28
C CYS A 149 0.27 -2.22 9.34
N ILE A 150 0.71 -1.70 8.21
CA ILE A 150 1.92 -0.90 8.07
C ILE A 150 1.51 0.58 8.05
N ARG A 151 1.85 1.32 9.10
CA ARG A 151 1.52 2.74 9.23
C ARG A 151 2.63 3.62 8.70
N MET A 152 2.28 4.74 8.10
CA MET A 152 3.18 5.76 7.59
C MET A 152 2.71 7.16 7.99
N ARG A 153 3.62 8.14 7.94
CA ARG A 153 3.20 9.54 7.98
C ARG A 153 2.34 9.86 6.76
N SER A 154 1.45 10.83 6.90
CA SER A 154 0.55 11.24 5.82
C SER A 154 1.30 11.73 4.58
N THR A 155 2.39 12.47 4.75
CA THR A 155 3.25 12.92 3.64
C THR A 155 3.92 11.76 2.92
N ASP A 156 4.41 10.80 3.67
CA ASP A 156 5.17 9.66 3.15
C ASP A 156 4.27 8.69 2.38
N VAL A 157 3.05 8.42 2.91
CA VAL A 157 2.11 7.55 2.22
C VAL A 157 1.54 8.17 0.95
N ILE A 158 1.45 9.51 0.85
CA ILE A 158 1.10 10.21 -0.39
C ILE A 158 2.19 9.96 -1.45
N GLN A 159 3.45 10.21 -1.11
CA GLN A 159 4.57 9.98 -2.02
C GLN A 159 4.63 8.52 -2.48
N LEU A 160 4.53 7.57 -1.53
CA LEU A 160 4.49 6.15 -1.86
C LEU A 160 3.34 5.82 -2.80
N TYR A 161 2.15 6.34 -2.50
CA TYR A 161 0.95 6.11 -3.31
C TYR A 161 1.12 6.59 -4.74
N ASP A 162 1.81 7.70 -4.96
CA ASP A 162 2.02 8.27 -6.30
C ASP A 162 3.10 7.52 -7.09
N ILE A 163 4.06 6.88 -6.39
CA ILE A 163 5.14 6.09 -7.01
C ILE A 163 4.63 4.73 -7.50
N VAL A 164 3.94 3.97 -6.63
CA VAL A 164 3.65 2.56 -6.87
C VAL A 164 2.27 2.32 -7.48
N GLY A 165 2.16 1.33 -8.34
CA GLY A 165 0.92 0.88 -8.97
C GLY A 165 0.29 -0.35 -8.31
N PRO A 166 -0.90 -0.76 -8.77
CA PRO A 166 -1.48 -2.06 -8.43
C PRO A 166 -0.55 -3.20 -8.86
N GLN A 167 -0.52 -4.28 -8.07
CA GLN A 167 0.33 -5.46 -8.24
C GLN A 167 1.83 -5.21 -8.04
N ALA A 168 2.26 -4.00 -7.61
CA ALA A 168 3.61 -3.81 -7.11
C ALA A 168 3.89 -4.82 -5.98
N LYS A 169 5.08 -5.44 -6.02
CA LYS A 169 5.51 -6.42 -5.01
C LYS A 169 5.76 -5.77 -3.67
N VAL A 170 5.47 -6.52 -2.60
CA VAL A 170 5.74 -6.12 -1.22
C VAL A 170 6.33 -7.31 -0.48
N THR A 171 7.59 -7.21 -0.06
CA THR A 171 8.22 -8.18 0.84
C THR A 171 8.21 -7.64 2.25
N ILE A 172 7.68 -8.38 3.21
CA ILE A 172 7.74 -8.05 4.64
C ILE A 172 8.57 -9.11 5.34
N ALA A 173 9.67 -8.73 5.98
CA ALA A 173 10.59 -9.67 6.58
C ALA A 173 11.04 -9.27 7.97
N ASN A 174 11.34 -10.27 8.80
CA ASN A 174 11.93 -10.12 10.12
C ASN A 174 13.48 -10.16 10.02
N ALA A 175 14.04 -9.29 9.17
CA ALA A 175 15.46 -9.16 8.92
C ALA A 175 15.83 -7.70 8.60
N PRO A 176 17.09 -7.27 8.80
CA PRO A 176 17.55 -5.93 8.42
C PRO A 176 17.45 -5.68 6.91
N LEU A 177 17.22 -4.43 6.50
CA LEU A 177 17.15 -4.06 5.09
C LEU A 177 18.43 -4.40 4.32
N GLU A 178 19.57 -4.28 4.94
CA GLU A 178 20.87 -4.62 4.34
C GLU A 178 20.92 -6.06 3.80
N VAL A 179 20.27 -6.98 4.48
CA VAL A 179 20.18 -8.40 4.08
C VAL A 179 19.14 -8.62 2.99
N LEU A 180 18.11 -7.79 2.97
CA LEU A 180 16.94 -7.95 2.09
C LEU A 180 17.11 -7.26 0.73
N LEU A 181 17.93 -6.23 0.69
CA LEU A 181 18.16 -5.45 -0.53
C LEU A 181 19.22 -6.10 -1.41
N PRO A 182 19.12 -5.95 -2.74
CA PRO A 182 20.18 -6.36 -3.64
C PRO A 182 21.50 -5.68 -3.23
N SER A 183 22.58 -6.43 -3.16
CA SER A 183 23.91 -5.86 -2.96
C SER A 183 24.15 -4.82 -4.05
N ALA A 184 24.53 -3.61 -3.67
CA ALA A 184 24.91 -2.59 -4.65
C ALA A 184 26.08 -3.17 -5.48
N THR A 185 25.83 -3.55 -6.72
CA THR A 185 26.91 -3.88 -7.65
C THR A 185 27.73 -2.61 -7.80
N PRO A 186 29.05 -2.62 -7.48
CA PRO A 186 29.88 -1.44 -7.72
C PRO A 186 29.77 -1.08 -9.19
N ALA A 187 29.42 0.18 -9.46
CA ALA A 187 29.43 0.68 -10.84
C ALA A 187 30.80 0.32 -11.44
N ALA A 188 30.78 -0.45 -12.53
CA ALA A 188 31.99 -0.76 -13.29
C ALA A 188 32.67 0.56 -13.62
N THR A 189 33.83 0.81 -13.01
CA THR A 189 34.66 1.96 -13.34
C THR A 189 35.04 1.80 -14.81
N ALA A 190 34.42 2.60 -15.66
CA ALA A 190 34.81 2.69 -17.05
C ALA A 190 36.26 3.22 -17.08
N GLN A 191 37.18 2.36 -17.50
CA GLN A 191 38.55 2.72 -17.87
C GLN A 191 38.56 3.27 -19.30
#